data_747c4fcf4ffdffdc5cb887c8016acf01
#
_entry.id   747c4fcf4ffdffdc5cb887c8016acf01
#
_cell.length_a   1.000
_cell.length_b   1.000
_cell.length_c   1.000
_cell.angle_alpha   90.00
_cell.angle_beta   90.00
_cell.angle_gamma   90.00
#
_symmetry.space_group_name_H-M   'P 1'
#
loop_
_entity.id
_entity.type
_entity.pdbx_description
1 polymer ?
#
loop_
_entity_poly.entity_id
_entity_poly.type
_entity_poly.pdbx_seq_one_letter_code
_entity_poly.pdbx_strand_id
1 'polypeptide(L)'
;DKSKSFDEYYTLPSRCVQVLVNAKLNKDNHDEIKILFDEIQSLHQDKHKSRELWWLAQAYYMVEDYKHSQECQKLAQEELYRKAERIRDEKIRKDYLQLPPLHKEIFMKIEDVLSDSENEEVVPKLDKSNAQADSNIYKFCPGCGFNNDKLFKFCPGCGNSLLAN
;
A
#
# COMPACT_ATOMS: atom_id res chain seq x y z
N ASP A 1 -24.87 10.76 15.54
CA ASP A 1 -23.63 11.46 15.10
C ASP A 1 -22.89 10.63 14.05
N LYS A 2 -23.49 10.57 12.82
CA LYS A 2 -22.95 9.77 11.70
C LYS A 2 -21.95 10.56 10.82
N SER A 3 -21.71 11.83 11.10
CA SER A 3 -20.82 12.67 10.28
C SER A 3 -19.34 12.57 10.64
N LYS A 4 -19.03 12.20 11.88
CA LYS A 4 -17.61 12.02 12.33
C LYS A 4 -16.90 10.83 11.67
N SER A 5 -17.63 9.79 11.23
CA SER A 5 -17.02 8.56 10.74
C SER A 5 -16.41 8.66 9.34
N PHE A 6 -16.81 9.64 8.51
CA PHE A 6 -16.38 9.73 7.13
C PHE A 6 -15.04 10.48 7.00
N ASP A 7 -14.88 11.58 7.73
CA ASP A 7 -13.64 12.37 7.73
C ASP A 7 -12.48 11.63 8.43
N GLU A 8 -12.75 10.91 9.53
CA GLU A 8 -11.75 10.09 10.22
C GLU A 8 -11.19 8.98 9.32
N TYR A 9 -11.99 8.44 8.44
CA TYR A 9 -11.62 7.34 7.54
C TYR A 9 -10.61 7.75 6.47
N TYR A 10 -10.71 8.96 5.94
CA TYR A 10 -9.79 9.47 4.92
C TYR A 10 -8.50 10.06 5.52
N THR A 11 -8.54 10.45 6.78
CA THR A 11 -7.37 11.04 7.44
C THR A 11 -6.40 10.00 7.99
N LEU A 12 -6.87 8.84 8.44
CA LEU A 12 -6.03 7.81 9.05
C LEU A 12 -4.94 7.27 8.12
N PRO A 13 -5.23 6.83 6.87
CA PRO A 13 -4.18 6.41 5.94
C PRO A 13 -3.15 7.50 5.66
N SER A 14 -3.59 8.76 5.51
CA SER A 14 -2.69 9.89 5.27
C SER A 14 -1.77 10.16 6.46
N ARG A 15 -2.29 10.03 7.68
CA ARG A 15 -1.51 10.16 8.92
C ARG A 15 -0.50 9.03 9.06
N CYS A 16 -0.86 7.78 8.73
CA CYS A 16 0.07 6.66 8.72
C CYS A 16 1.22 6.86 7.72
N VAL A 17 0.93 7.36 6.52
CA VAL A 17 1.97 7.73 5.55
C VAL A 17 2.85 8.86 6.08
N GLN A 18 2.25 9.88 6.71
CA GLN A 18 2.99 11.02 7.26
C GLN A 18 3.99 10.59 8.35
N VAL A 19 3.58 9.72 9.28
CA VAL A 19 4.50 9.23 10.32
C VAL A 19 5.61 8.37 9.73
N LEU A 20 5.33 7.56 8.70
CA LEU A 20 6.35 6.81 8.00
C LEU A 20 7.37 7.73 7.30
N VAL A 21 6.90 8.78 6.63
CA VAL A 21 7.78 9.79 6.01
C VAL A 21 8.61 10.50 7.06
N ASN A 22 8.00 10.91 8.19
CA ASN A 22 8.72 11.54 9.29
C ASN A 22 9.81 10.62 9.87
N ALA A 23 9.50 9.32 10.07
CA ALA A 23 10.48 8.34 10.53
C ALA A 23 11.65 8.19 9.54
N LYS A 24 11.37 8.12 8.23
CA LYS A 24 12.40 8.10 7.18
C LYS A 24 13.29 9.36 7.18
N LEU A 25 12.78 10.49 7.63
CA LEU A 25 13.53 11.75 7.77
C LEU A 25 14.19 11.89 9.14
N ASN A 26 14.30 10.81 9.92
CA ASN A 26 14.88 10.78 11.27
C ASN A 26 14.24 11.81 12.23
N LYS A 27 12.95 12.10 12.06
CA LYS A 27 12.19 12.94 13.00
C LYS A 27 11.66 12.06 14.11
N ASP A 28 11.81 12.52 15.34
CA ASP A 28 11.19 11.89 16.50
C ASP A 28 9.66 12.00 16.37
N ASN A 29 9.01 10.86 16.19
CA ASN A 29 7.56 10.76 16.04
C ASN A 29 7.00 9.49 16.71
N HIS A 30 7.76 8.90 17.64
CA HIS A 30 7.40 7.66 18.31
C HIS A 30 6.02 7.73 18.99
N ASP A 31 5.71 8.84 19.68
CA ASP A 31 4.41 9.03 20.33
C ASP A 31 3.27 9.09 19.32
N GLU A 32 3.48 9.73 18.16
CA GLU A 32 2.48 9.82 17.11
C GLU A 32 2.20 8.44 16.47
N ILE A 33 3.25 7.64 16.24
CA ILE A 33 3.12 6.26 15.75
C ILE A 33 2.28 5.44 16.73
N LYS A 34 2.54 5.56 18.03
CA LYS A 34 1.80 4.86 19.08
C LYS A 34 0.32 5.26 19.12
N ILE A 35 0.02 6.55 19.03
CA ILE A 35 -1.36 7.05 18.99
C ILE A 35 -2.10 6.45 17.79
N LEU A 36 -1.47 6.40 16.61
CA LEU A 36 -2.07 5.80 15.42
C LEU A 36 -2.26 4.29 15.56
N PHE A 37 -1.33 3.60 16.20
CA PHE A 37 -1.47 2.18 16.47
C PHE A 37 -2.69 1.89 17.35
N ASP A 38 -2.84 2.62 18.48
CA ASP A 38 -3.97 2.49 19.38
C ASP A 38 -5.30 2.83 18.68
N GLU A 39 -5.30 3.86 17.83
CA GLU A 39 -6.46 4.23 17.01
C GLU A 39 -6.86 3.10 16.05
N ILE A 40 -5.90 2.51 15.30
CA ILE A 40 -6.16 1.38 14.41
C ILE A 40 -6.70 0.17 15.18
N GLN A 41 -6.17 -0.11 16.38
CA GLN A 41 -6.66 -1.22 17.20
C GLN A 41 -8.10 -0.99 17.67
N SER A 42 -8.50 0.24 17.94
CA SER A 42 -9.85 0.61 18.36
C SER A 42 -10.90 0.53 17.25
N LEU A 43 -10.47 0.57 15.98
CA LEU A 43 -11.40 0.52 14.86
C LEU A 43 -12.06 -0.86 14.77
N HIS A 44 -13.39 -0.86 14.81
CA HIS A 44 -14.17 -2.07 14.52
C HIS A 44 -13.90 -2.56 13.10
N GLN A 45 -13.78 -3.90 13.01
CA GLN A 45 -13.46 -4.70 11.84
C GLN A 45 -13.90 -4.08 10.51
N ASP A 46 -13.02 -4.15 9.52
CA ASP A 46 -13.29 -4.42 8.11
C ASP A 46 -12.61 -3.58 7.04
N LYS A 47 -11.88 -2.51 7.29
CA LYS A 47 -11.33 -1.79 6.14
C LYS A 47 -9.86 -1.40 6.35
N HIS A 48 -9.00 -1.96 5.51
CA HIS A 48 -7.62 -1.51 5.25
C HIS A 48 -6.58 -1.65 6.38
N LYS A 49 -6.91 -2.23 7.53
CA LYS A 49 -5.97 -2.36 8.66
C LYS A 49 -4.61 -2.95 8.29
N SER A 50 -4.55 -3.91 7.37
CA SER A 50 -3.29 -4.55 7.00
C SER A 50 -2.27 -3.60 6.39
N ARG A 51 -2.72 -2.64 5.57
CA ARG A 51 -1.86 -1.64 4.95
C ARG A 51 -1.36 -0.61 5.98
N GLU A 52 -2.26 -0.09 6.78
CA GLU A 52 -1.95 0.89 7.81
C GLU A 52 -1.01 0.28 8.86
N LEU A 53 -1.28 -0.94 9.32
CA LEU A 53 -0.39 -1.68 10.22
C LEU A 53 0.98 -1.93 9.61
N TRP A 54 1.05 -2.23 8.30
CA TRP A 54 2.32 -2.38 7.60
C TRP A 54 3.12 -1.07 7.54
N TRP A 55 2.48 0.05 7.29
CA TRP A 55 3.16 1.35 7.33
C TRP A 55 3.67 1.70 8.73
N LEU A 56 2.88 1.39 9.78
CA LEU A 56 3.34 1.57 11.16
C LEU A 56 4.48 0.62 11.52
N ALA A 57 4.48 -0.62 11.02
CA ALA A 57 5.58 -1.56 11.19
C ALA A 57 6.90 -0.98 10.66
N GLN A 58 6.86 -0.41 9.45
CA GLN A 58 8.02 0.26 8.87
C GLN A 58 8.44 1.50 9.67
N ALA A 59 7.47 2.32 10.11
CA ALA A 59 7.75 3.51 10.92
C ALA A 59 8.40 3.14 12.26
N TYR A 60 7.88 2.15 12.98
CA TYR A 60 8.48 1.62 14.22
C TYR A 60 9.90 1.07 13.98
N TYR A 61 10.12 0.36 12.87
CA TYR A 61 11.44 -0.12 12.52
C TYR A 61 12.46 1.02 12.35
N MET A 62 12.05 2.11 11.68
CA MET A 62 12.89 3.29 11.43
C MET A 62 13.25 4.05 12.71
N VAL A 63 12.39 4.02 13.73
CA VAL A 63 12.68 4.60 15.06
C VAL A 63 13.28 3.59 16.03
N GLU A 64 13.80 2.45 15.51
CA GLU A 64 14.48 1.38 16.24
C GLU A 64 13.61 0.65 17.29
N ASP A 65 12.29 0.80 17.22
CA ASP A 65 11.34 0.04 18.05
C ASP A 65 10.95 -1.27 17.36
N TYR A 66 11.91 -2.19 17.30
CA TYR A 66 11.77 -3.47 16.60
C TYR A 66 10.66 -4.36 17.19
N LYS A 67 10.36 -4.22 18.48
CA LYS A 67 9.32 -5.01 19.14
C LYS A 67 7.94 -4.64 18.59
N HIS A 68 7.58 -3.36 18.59
CA HIS A 68 6.30 -2.91 18.05
C HIS A 68 6.24 -3.03 16.52
N SER A 69 7.38 -2.90 15.85
CA SER A 69 7.48 -3.18 14.41
C SER A 69 7.04 -4.61 14.07
N GLN A 70 7.58 -5.62 14.77
CA GLN A 70 7.21 -7.02 14.57
C GLN A 70 5.76 -7.29 14.95
N GLU A 71 5.25 -6.67 16.01
CA GLU A 71 3.85 -6.78 16.42
C GLU A 71 2.90 -6.24 15.33
N CYS A 72 3.18 -5.04 14.81
CA CYS A 72 2.40 -4.46 13.72
C CYS A 72 2.43 -5.32 12.45
N GLN A 73 3.60 -5.85 12.07
CA GLN A 73 3.73 -6.75 10.93
C GLN A 73 2.90 -8.02 11.10
N LYS A 74 2.99 -8.65 12.27
CA LYS A 74 2.20 -9.84 12.60
C LYS A 74 0.71 -9.58 12.49
N LEU A 75 0.23 -8.48 13.05
CA LEU A 75 -1.18 -8.08 12.97
C LEU A 75 -1.62 -7.80 11.52
N ALA A 76 -0.75 -7.20 10.70
CA ALA A 76 -1.02 -7.01 9.27
C ALA A 76 -1.16 -8.35 8.52
N GLN A 77 -0.32 -9.34 8.82
CA GLN A 77 -0.40 -10.69 8.26
C GLN A 77 -1.67 -11.41 8.69
N GLU A 78 -2.01 -11.37 9.97
CA GLU A 78 -3.24 -11.97 10.53
C GLU A 78 -4.49 -11.39 9.85
N GLU A 79 -4.52 -10.09 9.62
CA GLU A 79 -5.61 -9.42 8.93
C GLU A 79 -5.73 -9.85 7.46
N LEU A 80 -4.61 -10.05 6.76
CA LEU A 80 -4.60 -10.59 5.39
C LEU A 80 -5.11 -12.03 5.35
N TYR A 81 -4.67 -12.88 6.29
CA TYR A 81 -5.17 -14.26 6.37
C TYR A 81 -6.66 -14.30 6.67
N ARG A 82 -7.15 -13.50 7.62
CA ARG A 82 -8.57 -13.39 7.94
C ARG A 82 -9.44 -13.00 6.74
N LYS A 83 -8.93 -12.11 5.87
CA LYS A 83 -9.60 -11.73 4.62
C LYS A 83 -9.53 -12.85 3.58
N ALA A 84 -8.39 -13.52 3.46
CA ALA A 84 -8.18 -14.63 2.54
C ALA A 84 -9.10 -15.82 2.86
N GLU A 85 -9.36 -16.11 4.13
CA GLU A 85 -10.27 -17.21 4.56
C GLU A 85 -11.70 -17.05 4.03
N ARG A 86 -12.12 -15.80 3.73
CA ARG A 86 -13.45 -15.53 3.13
C ARG A 86 -13.52 -15.93 1.65
N ILE A 87 -12.38 -16.19 1.01
CA ILE A 87 -12.28 -16.59 -0.39
C ILE A 87 -12.40 -18.12 -0.46
N ARG A 88 -13.48 -18.61 -1.06
CA ARG A 88 -13.77 -20.06 -1.16
C ARG A 88 -12.82 -20.79 -2.10
N ASP A 89 -12.47 -20.17 -3.22
CA ASP A 89 -11.57 -20.75 -4.21
C ASP A 89 -10.12 -20.71 -3.71
N GLU A 90 -9.49 -21.87 -3.63
CA GLU A 90 -8.14 -22.02 -3.08
C GLU A 90 -7.08 -21.32 -3.95
N LYS A 91 -7.22 -21.37 -5.27
CA LYS A 91 -6.29 -20.70 -6.19
C LYS A 91 -6.40 -19.18 -6.03
N ILE A 92 -7.62 -18.64 -6.04
CA ILE A 92 -7.86 -17.21 -5.84
C ILE A 92 -7.36 -16.76 -4.47
N ARG A 93 -7.55 -17.58 -3.43
CA ARG A 93 -7.03 -17.29 -2.07
C ARG A 93 -5.51 -17.19 -2.06
N LYS A 94 -4.82 -18.13 -2.72
CA LYS A 94 -3.36 -18.10 -2.83
C LYS A 94 -2.89 -16.88 -3.62
N ASP A 95 -3.54 -16.60 -4.73
CA ASP A 95 -3.23 -15.44 -5.57
C ASP A 95 -3.47 -14.13 -4.80
N TYR A 96 -4.53 -14.03 -4.00
CA TYR A 96 -4.79 -12.88 -3.15
C TYR A 96 -3.65 -12.59 -2.16
N LEU A 97 -3.05 -13.61 -1.57
CA LEU A 97 -1.95 -13.44 -0.62
C LEU A 97 -0.61 -13.13 -1.29
N GLN A 98 -0.40 -13.56 -2.54
CA GLN A 98 0.92 -13.54 -3.17
C GLN A 98 1.08 -12.53 -4.32
N LEU A 99 0.00 -12.19 -5.03
CA LEU A 99 0.11 -11.34 -6.23
C LEU A 99 0.16 -9.84 -5.95
N PRO A 100 -0.65 -9.25 -5.05
CA PRO A 100 -0.54 -7.82 -4.79
C PRO A 100 0.84 -7.50 -4.17
N PRO A 101 1.58 -6.51 -4.72
CA PRO A 101 2.92 -6.15 -4.21
C PRO A 101 2.93 -5.90 -2.70
N LEU A 102 1.97 -5.12 -2.21
CA LEU A 102 1.83 -4.83 -0.78
C LEU A 102 1.65 -6.09 0.08
N HIS A 103 0.83 -7.06 -0.38
CA HIS A 103 0.62 -8.30 0.37
C HIS A 103 1.91 -9.12 0.42
N LYS A 104 2.66 -9.18 -0.69
CA LYS A 104 3.96 -9.85 -0.73
C LYS A 104 4.95 -9.22 0.24
N GLU A 105 5.07 -7.89 0.26
CA GLU A 105 5.96 -7.15 1.18
C GLU A 105 5.64 -7.44 2.65
N ILE A 106 4.36 -7.52 3.04
CA ILE A 106 3.93 -7.81 4.42
C ILE A 106 4.45 -9.17 4.90
N PHE A 107 4.70 -10.13 3.99
CA PHE A 107 5.25 -11.44 4.32
C PHE A 107 6.77 -11.53 4.21
N MET A 108 7.45 -10.50 3.71
CA MET A 108 8.92 -10.41 3.67
C MET A 108 9.46 -9.92 5.01
N LYS A 109 10.76 -10.06 5.21
CA LYS A 109 11.42 -9.39 6.33
C LYS A 109 11.44 -7.89 6.08
N ILE A 110 11.18 -7.11 7.12
CA ILE A 110 11.08 -5.66 7.00
C ILE A 110 12.42 -5.04 6.59
N GLU A 111 13.53 -5.62 7.04
CA GLU A 111 14.89 -5.22 6.67
C GLU A 111 15.10 -5.32 5.16
N ASP A 112 14.65 -6.43 4.55
CA ASP A 112 14.80 -6.68 3.11
C ASP A 112 13.99 -5.64 2.31
N VAL A 113 12.76 -5.32 2.74
CA VAL A 113 11.89 -4.34 2.06
C VAL A 113 12.47 -2.93 2.13
N LEU A 114 13.06 -2.55 3.27
CA LEU A 114 13.61 -1.22 3.46
C LEU A 114 14.94 -1.04 2.74
N SER A 115 15.79 -2.08 2.67
CA SER A 115 17.05 -2.05 1.93
C SER A 115 16.84 -1.94 0.41
N ASP A 116 15.80 -2.58 -0.14
CA ASP A 116 15.47 -2.46 -1.56
C ASP A 116 15.00 -1.03 -1.91
N SER A 117 14.34 -0.33 -0.97
CA SER A 117 13.89 1.05 -1.21
C SER A 117 15.03 2.08 -1.22
N GLU A 118 16.19 1.79 -0.64
CA GLU A 118 17.36 2.66 -0.69
C GLU A 118 18.13 2.53 -2.01
N ASN A 119 17.95 1.41 -2.73
CA ASN A 119 18.59 1.18 -4.03
C ASN A 119 17.77 1.68 -5.23
N GLU A 120 16.55 2.15 -5.02
CA GLU A 120 15.75 2.79 -6.06
C GLU A 120 16.02 4.30 -6.19
N GLU A 121 17.29 4.77 -6.12
CA GLU A 121 17.70 5.96 -6.87
C GLU A 121 17.86 5.60 -8.36
N VAL A 122 16.86 5.03 -8.95
CA VAL A 122 16.72 5.02 -10.40
C VAL A 122 15.83 6.18 -10.78
N VAL A 123 16.43 7.36 -10.89
CA VAL A 123 15.95 8.35 -11.85
C VAL A 123 15.86 7.58 -13.18
N PRO A 124 14.69 7.36 -13.75
CA PRO A 124 14.60 6.76 -15.07
C PRO A 124 15.30 7.73 -16.00
N LYS A 125 16.52 7.39 -16.43
CA LYS A 125 17.12 8.00 -17.62
C LYS A 125 16.10 7.75 -18.72
N LEU A 126 15.45 8.79 -19.16
CA LEU A 126 14.60 8.82 -20.32
C LEU A 126 15.50 8.47 -21.52
N ASP A 127 15.74 7.19 -21.76
CA ASP A 127 16.26 6.72 -23.02
C ASP A 127 15.19 7.00 -24.07
N LYS A 128 15.40 8.13 -24.76
CA LYS A 128 14.71 8.49 -26.00
C LYS A 128 15.19 7.57 -27.11
N SER A 129 14.84 6.29 -27.05
CA SER A 129 15.03 5.41 -28.21
C SER A 129 13.95 4.35 -28.24
N ASN A 130 13.07 4.48 -29.24
CA ASN A 130 12.16 3.48 -29.78
C ASN A 130 11.04 2.98 -28.86
N ALA A 131 10.02 3.80 -28.63
CA ALA A 131 8.66 3.31 -28.54
C ALA A 131 7.90 3.85 -29.76
N GLN A 132 7.74 3.04 -30.78
CA GLN A 132 6.58 3.15 -31.66
C GLN A 132 5.37 2.90 -30.75
N ALA A 133 4.87 4.00 -30.18
CA ALA A 133 3.62 3.98 -29.43
C ALA A 133 2.53 3.61 -30.44
N ASP A 134 1.87 2.46 -30.23
CA ASP A 134 0.56 2.22 -30.79
C ASP A 134 -0.32 3.40 -30.43
N SER A 135 -0.59 4.26 -31.43
CA SER A 135 -1.27 5.55 -31.28
C SER A 135 -2.74 5.44 -30.85
N ASN A 136 -3.18 4.24 -30.50
CA ASN A 136 -4.58 3.89 -30.24
C ASN A 136 -4.84 3.52 -28.77
N ILE A 137 -3.97 3.89 -27.81
CA ILE A 137 -4.21 3.61 -26.40
C ILE A 137 -4.34 4.93 -25.63
N TYR A 138 -5.42 5.08 -24.87
CA TYR A 138 -5.62 6.27 -24.03
C TYR A 138 -4.56 6.34 -22.93
N LYS A 139 -3.93 7.50 -22.77
CA LYS A 139 -2.99 7.80 -21.69
C LYS A 139 -3.68 7.92 -20.33
N PHE A 140 -4.95 8.30 -20.34
CA PHE A 140 -5.78 8.36 -19.14
C PHE A 140 -7.09 7.62 -19.39
N CYS A 141 -7.56 6.89 -18.40
CA CYS A 141 -8.83 6.19 -18.50
C CYS A 141 -9.99 7.20 -18.59
N PRO A 142 -10.81 7.17 -19.65
CA PRO A 142 -11.93 8.09 -19.77
C PRO A 142 -13.05 7.83 -18.74
N GLY A 143 -13.06 6.64 -18.11
CA GLY A 143 -14.08 6.28 -17.11
C GLY A 143 -13.73 6.66 -15.69
N CYS A 144 -12.46 6.62 -15.27
CA CYS A 144 -12.06 6.87 -13.88
C CYS A 144 -10.82 7.77 -13.73
N GLY A 145 -10.25 8.29 -14.81
CA GLY A 145 -9.08 9.17 -14.78
C GLY A 145 -7.75 8.48 -14.46
N PHE A 146 -7.72 7.15 -14.35
CA PHE A 146 -6.49 6.41 -14.06
C PHE A 146 -5.41 6.71 -15.11
N ASN A 147 -4.19 7.04 -14.66
CA ASN A 147 -3.04 7.27 -15.54
C ASN A 147 -2.51 5.94 -16.09
N ASN A 148 -2.45 5.83 -17.42
CA ASN A 148 -2.06 4.63 -18.15
C ASN A 148 -0.63 4.71 -18.72
N ASP A 149 0.33 5.11 -17.92
CA ASP A 149 1.74 5.23 -18.35
C ASP A 149 2.32 3.91 -18.87
N LYS A 150 1.79 2.78 -18.41
CA LYS A 150 2.21 1.44 -18.84
C LYS A 150 1.48 0.92 -20.08
N LEU A 151 0.66 1.75 -20.71
CA LEU A 151 -0.09 1.43 -21.94
C LEU A 151 -0.92 0.14 -21.85
N PHE A 152 -1.60 -0.06 -20.75
CA PHE A 152 -2.53 -1.18 -20.59
C PHE A 152 -3.70 -1.06 -21.56
N LYS A 153 -4.16 -2.17 -22.10
CA LYS A 153 -5.35 -2.23 -22.96
C LYS A 153 -6.67 -2.10 -22.19
N PHE A 154 -6.64 -2.40 -20.88
CA PHE A 154 -7.77 -2.27 -19.98
C PHE A 154 -7.32 -1.52 -18.72
N CYS A 155 -8.19 -0.65 -18.20
CA CYS A 155 -7.90 0.11 -17.01
C CYS A 155 -7.85 -0.78 -15.76
N PRO A 156 -6.74 -0.83 -15.01
CA PRO A 156 -6.66 -1.63 -13.79
C PRO A 156 -7.52 -1.07 -12.65
N GLY A 157 -7.96 0.20 -12.74
CA GLY A 157 -8.81 0.82 -11.74
C GLY A 157 -10.30 0.53 -11.89
N CYS A 158 -10.82 0.46 -13.14
CA CYS A 158 -12.27 0.28 -13.39
C CYS A 158 -12.61 -0.78 -14.45
N GLY A 159 -11.61 -1.43 -15.06
CA GLY A 159 -11.81 -2.47 -16.07
C GLY A 159 -12.19 -1.97 -17.48
N ASN A 160 -12.37 -0.67 -17.68
CA ASN A 160 -12.74 -0.14 -18.99
C ASN A 160 -11.64 -0.35 -20.04
N SER A 161 -12.04 -0.59 -21.30
CA SER A 161 -11.09 -0.60 -22.42
C SER A 161 -10.42 0.76 -22.59
N LEU A 162 -9.12 0.74 -22.76
CA LEU A 162 -8.28 1.92 -23.01
C LEU A 162 -7.84 2.02 -24.47
N LEU A 163 -8.39 1.18 -25.35
CA LEU A 163 -8.18 1.27 -26.79
C LEU A 163 -9.02 2.42 -27.34
N ALA A 164 -8.38 3.35 -28.05
CA ALA A 164 -9.07 4.37 -28.82
C ALA A 164 -9.63 3.71 -30.12
N ASN A 165 -10.90 3.89 -30.36
CA ASN A 165 -11.56 3.43 -31.60
C ASN A 165 -11.13 4.29 -32.79
#